data_214ec5479892b76482c098bb4fc6b8c0
#
_entry.id   214ec5479892b76482c098bb4fc6b8c0
#
_cell.length_a   1.000
_cell.length_b   1.000
_cell.length_c   1.000
_cell.angle_alpha   90.00
_cell.angle_beta   90.00
_cell.angle_gamma   90.00
#
_symmetry.space_group_name_H-M   'P 1'
#
loop_
_entity.id
_entity.type
_entity.pdbx_description
1 polymer ?
#
loop_
_entity_poly.entity_id
_entity_poly.type
_entity_poly.pdbx_seq_one_letter_code
_entity_poly.pdbx_strand_id
1 'polypeptide(L)'
;MKTVYAFLADGMEEVEALMVIDLLRRTKKLNVVTVSIKDELLVKSSHNIKLYADKNINEIDFSSGDCIFLPGGMPGTTNLGACEKLADEIVEYNNQGKLLAAICAAPTVFSNLGLLKDKNATSYPSFEDQMECNNYGGGVVRD
;
A
#
# COMPACT_ATOMS: atom_id res chain seq x y z
N MET A 1 9.37 -2.04 18.47
CA MET A 1 8.06 -1.82 17.83
C MET A 1 8.09 -2.34 16.40
N LYS A 2 6.99 -2.85 15.95
CA LYS A 2 6.82 -3.22 14.54
C LYS A 2 6.74 -1.97 13.67
N THR A 3 7.35 -2.02 12.49
CA THR A 3 7.38 -0.90 11.54
C THR A 3 6.45 -1.16 10.37
N VAL A 4 5.59 -0.19 10.11
CA VAL A 4 4.69 -0.16 8.94
C VAL A 4 5.17 0.92 7.98
N TYR A 5 5.46 0.56 6.76
CA TYR A 5 5.73 1.51 5.68
C TYR A 5 4.42 1.75 4.90
N ALA A 6 3.90 2.97 5.01
CA ALA A 6 2.71 3.41 4.27
C ALA A 6 3.16 4.18 3.03
N PHE A 7 2.96 3.60 1.85
CA PHE A 7 3.45 4.18 0.60
C PHE A 7 2.46 5.19 0.02
N LEU A 8 2.96 6.37 -0.27
CA LEU A 8 2.19 7.50 -0.80
C LEU A 8 2.63 7.81 -2.23
N ALA A 9 1.67 7.91 -3.13
CA ALA A 9 1.90 8.29 -4.52
C ALA A 9 0.96 9.42 -4.92
N ASP A 10 1.36 10.20 -5.91
CA ASP A 10 0.47 11.22 -6.46
C ASP A 10 -0.82 10.57 -6.96
N GLY A 11 -1.96 11.18 -6.64
CA GLY A 11 -3.27 10.66 -6.99
C GLY A 11 -3.83 9.62 -6.01
N MET A 12 -3.18 9.38 -4.86
CA MET A 12 -3.75 8.54 -3.82
C MET A 12 -5.03 9.16 -3.24
N GLU A 13 -5.90 8.32 -2.70
CA GLU A 13 -7.08 8.80 -1.98
C GLU A 13 -6.67 9.17 -0.54
N GLU A 14 -6.80 10.44 -0.19
CA GLU A 14 -6.28 11.00 1.06
C GLU A 14 -6.96 10.43 2.31
N VAL A 15 -8.27 10.18 2.26
CA VAL A 15 -8.99 9.64 3.43
C VAL A 15 -8.54 8.22 3.70
N GLU A 16 -8.39 7.39 2.68
CA GLU A 16 -7.93 6.01 2.84
C GLU A 16 -6.50 5.96 3.39
N ALA A 17 -5.63 6.82 2.89
CA ALA A 17 -4.26 6.89 3.38
C ALA A 17 -4.18 7.42 4.81
N LEU A 18 -4.72 8.61 5.05
CA LEU A 18 -4.53 9.32 6.32
C LEU A 18 -5.31 8.69 7.46
N MET A 19 -6.52 8.15 7.22
CA MET A 19 -7.30 7.49 8.26
C MET A 19 -6.55 6.27 8.82
N VAL A 20 -6.01 5.42 7.95
CA VAL A 20 -5.25 4.24 8.39
C VAL A 20 -3.98 4.66 9.14
N ILE A 21 -3.22 5.61 8.58
CA ILE A 21 -1.99 6.12 9.20
C ILE A 21 -2.30 6.70 10.60
N ASP A 22 -3.32 7.54 10.70
CA ASP A 22 -3.72 8.16 11.97
C ASP A 22 -4.11 7.10 13.02
N LEU A 23 -4.97 6.15 12.64
CA LEU A 23 -5.41 5.10 13.56
C LEU A 23 -4.25 4.24 14.03
N LEU A 24 -3.34 3.85 13.14
CA LEU A 24 -2.16 3.06 13.51
C LEU A 24 -1.24 3.85 14.46
N ARG A 25 -0.99 5.13 14.19
CA ARG A 25 -0.16 5.99 15.05
C ARG A 25 -0.79 6.20 16.43
N ARG A 26 -2.12 6.30 16.51
CA ARG A 26 -2.83 6.42 17.80
C ARG A 26 -2.62 5.23 18.72
N THR A 27 -2.33 4.05 18.19
CA THR A 27 -2.06 2.86 19.01
C THR A 27 -0.83 3.03 19.89
N LYS A 28 0.13 3.86 19.48
CA LYS A 28 1.45 4.05 20.12
C LYS A 28 2.25 2.74 20.24
N LYS A 29 1.85 1.71 19.48
CA LYS A 29 2.48 0.38 19.48
C LYS A 29 3.23 0.09 18.19
N LEU A 30 3.09 0.97 17.19
CA LEU A 30 3.67 0.80 15.86
C LEU A 30 4.49 2.02 15.48
N ASN A 31 5.59 1.75 14.79
CA ASN A 31 6.34 2.79 14.10
C ASN A 31 5.79 2.90 12.68
N VAL A 32 5.01 3.94 12.39
CA VAL A 32 4.38 4.13 11.08
C VAL A 32 5.14 5.22 10.33
N VAL A 33 5.79 4.84 9.25
CA VAL A 33 6.60 5.73 8.40
C VAL A 33 5.87 5.90 7.07
N THR A 34 5.57 7.14 6.71
CA THR A 34 5.01 7.45 5.39
C THR A 34 6.15 7.58 4.37
N VAL A 35 5.98 6.96 3.21
CA VAL A 35 7.04 6.83 2.21
C VAL A 35 6.55 7.31 0.86
N SER A 36 7.19 8.34 0.30
CA SER A 36 6.97 8.77 -1.08
C SER A 36 7.70 7.82 -2.03
N ILE A 37 7.04 7.43 -3.13
CA ILE A 37 7.69 6.63 -4.19
C ILE A 37 8.56 7.47 -5.12
N LYS A 38 8.58 8.79 -4.93
CA LYS A 38 9.41 9.74 -5.68
C LYS A 38 10.62 10.15 -4.84
N ASP A 39 11.59 10.82 -5.48
CA ASP A 39 12.71 11.45 -4.75
C ASP A 39 12.22 12.58 -3.85
N GLU A 40 11.19 13.33 -4.28
CA GLU A 40 10.58 14.38 -3.48
C GLU A 40 9.66 13.81 -2.41
N LEU A 41 9.64 14.46 -1.24
CA LEU A 41 8.74 14.10 -0.14
C LEU A 41 7.31 14.60 -0.35
N LEU A 42 7.13 15.63 -1.18
CA LEU A 42 5.81 16.21 -1.45
C LEU A 42 4.98 15.27 -2.31
N VAL A 43 3.81 14.92 -1.81
CA VAL A 43 2.82 14.09 -2.50
C VAL A 43 1.51 14.86 -2.60
N LYS A 44 0.85 14.79 -3.74
CA LYS A 44 -0.46 15.41 -3.96
C LYS A 44 -1.53 14.33 -4.14
N SER A 45 -2.55 14.36 -3.30
CA SER A 45 -3.66 13.40 -3.35
C SER A 45 -4.58 13.61 -4.55
N SER A 46 -5.53 12.70 -4.74
CA SER A 46 -6.52 12.76 -5.83
C SER A 46 -7.40 14.01 -5.78
N HIS A 47 -7.57 14.61 -4.61
CA HIS A 47 -8.33 15.84 -4.40
C HIS A 47 -7.43 17.06 -4.15
N ASN A 48 -6.19 17.03 -4.67
CA ASN A 48 -5.23 18.15 -4.62
C ASN A 48 -4.76 18.54 -3.21
N ILE A 49 -4.88 17.66 -2.23
CA ILE A 49 -4.31 17.88 -0.90
C ILE A 49 -2.83 17.54 -0.95
N LYS A 50 -2.00 18.51 -0.61
CA LYS A 50 -0.54 18.36 -0.57
C LYS A 50 -0.11 17.96 0.82
N LEU A 51 0.76 16.96 0.90
CA LEU A 51 1.36 16.54 2.16
C LEU A 51 2.80 16.07 1.93
N TYR A 52 3.59 16.07 2.98
CA TYR A 52 4.96 15.58 2.95
C TYR A 52 5.02 14.20 3.57
N ALA A 53 5.61 13.25 2.86
CA ALA A 53 5.98 11.97 3.44
C ALA A 53 7.16 12.15 4.43
N ASP A 54 7.30 11.21 5.35
CA ASP A 54 8.44 11.22 6.29
C ASP A 54 9.76 10.94 5.58
N LYS A 55 9.72 10.03 4.60
CA LYS A 55 10.87 9.55 3.83
C LYS A 55 10.50 9.38 2.36
N ASN A 56 11.49 9.33 1.50
CA ASN A 56 11.30 8.77 0.17
C ASN A 56 11.76 7.29 0.14
N ILE A 57 11.40 6.59 -0.93
CA ILE A 57 11.64 5.15 -1.06
C ILE A 57 13.13 4.79 -1.02
N ASN A 58 14.03 5.72 -1.38
CA ASN A 58 15.47 5.49 -1.37
C ASN A 58 16.11 5.73 0.00
N GLU A 59 15.36 6.29 0.95
CA GLU A 59 15.84 6.63 2.30
C GLU A 59 15.44 5.60 3.35
N ILE A 60 14.70 4.56 2.99
CA ILE A 60 14.24 3.54 3.96
C ILE A 60 15.03 2.25 3.81
N ASP A 61 15.15 1.53 4.92
CA ASP A 61 15.66 0.16 4.95
C ASP A 61 14.47 -0.80 4.99
N PHE A 62 14.15 -1.39 3.86
CA PHE A 62 13.05 -2.36 3.75
C PHE A 62 13.22 -3.55 4.67
N SER A 63 14.47 -3.98 4.93
CA SER A 63 14.72 -5.15 5.79
C SER A 63 14.21 -4.94 7.22
N SER A 64 14.18 -3.70 7.69
CA SER A 64 13.71 -3.36 9.02
C SER A 64 12.20 -3.21 9.15
N GLY A 65 11.45 -3.23 8.03
CA GLY A 65 10.01 -3.15 8.03
C GLY A 65 9.32 -4.48 8.28
N ASP A 66 8.12 -4.42 8.83
CA ASP A 66 7.28 -5.59 9.12
C ASP A 66 6.01 -5.63 8.26
N CYS A 67 5.60 -4.49 7.72
CA CYS A 67 4.38 -4.38 6.92
C CYS A 67 4.53 -3.31 5.83
N ILE A 68 4.00 -3.59 4.65
CA ILE A 68 3.78 -2.60 3.59
C ILE A 68 2.27 -2.35 3.51
N PHE A 69 1.86 -1.08 3.57
CA PHE A 69 0.48 -0.65 3.37
C PHE A 69 0.36 0.23 2.13
N LEU A 70 -0.62 -0.09 1.29
CA LEU A 70 -0.94 0.64 0.05
C LEU A 70 -2.36 1.23 0.14
N PRO A 71 -2.51 2.56 0.19
CA PRO A 71 -3.81 3.21 0.02
C PRO A 71 -4.27 3.11 -1.43
N GLY A 72 -5.57 3.26 -1.64
CA GLY A 72 -6.16 3.27 -2.97
C GLY A 72 -6.19 4.65 -3.62
N GLY A 73 -7.18 4.86 -4.48
CA GLY A 73 -7.32 6.04 -5.29
C GLY A 73 -6.64 5.92 -6.64
N MET A 74 -7.11 6.71 -7.59
CA MET A 74 -6.55 6.77 -8.94
C MET A 74 -6.13 8.20 -9.27
N PRO A 75 -4.99 8.42 -9.90
CA PRO A 75 -4.04 7.44 -10.43
C PRO A 75 -3.02 6.91 -9.39
N GLY A 76 -3.22 7.14 -8.10
CA GLY A 76 -2.29 6.70 -7.05
C GLY A 76 -1.95 5.23 -7.14
N THR A 77 -2.96 4.36 -7.29
CA THR A 77 -2.76 2.91 -7.43
C THR A 77 -1.94 2.57 -8.68
N THR A 78 -2.20 3.22 -9.80
CA THR A 78 -1.41 3.04 -11.03
C THR A 78 0.05 3.44 -10.80
N ASN A 79 0.27 4.56 -10.12
CA ASN A 79 1.62 5.03 -9.82
C ASN A 79 2.37 4.08 -8.88
N LEU A 80 1.69 3.55 -7.86
CA LEU A 80 2.28 2.55 -6.97
C LEU A 80 2.67 1.28 -7.75
N GLY A 81 1.77 0.81 -8.61
CA GLY A 81 2.03 -0.39 -9.43
C GLY A 81 3.14 -0.22 -10.46
N ALA A 82 3.40 1.01 -10.91
CA ALA A 82 4.47 1.32 -11.85
C ALA A 82 5.85 1.48 -11.19
N CYS A 83 5.92 1.55 -9.86
CA CYS A 83 7.18 1.67 -9.14
C CYS A 83 7.87 0.32 -9.02
N GLU A 84 8.88 0.07 -9.84
CA GLU A 84 9.58 -1.22 -9.90
C GLU A 84 10.22 -1.57 -8.56
N LYS A 85 10.85 -0.61 -7.90
CA LYS A 85 11.49 -0.85 -6.59
C LYS A 85 10.47 -1.29 -5.55
N LEU A 86 9.29 -0.68 -5.51
CA LEU A 86 8.22 -1.08 -4.61
C LEU A 86 7.70 -2.48 -4.96
N ALA A 87 7.53 -2.78 -6.25
CA ALA A 87 7.08 -4.10 -6.71
C ALA A 87 8.04 -5.20 -6.26
N ASP A 88 9.35 -5.00 -6.42
CA ASP A 88 10.37 -5.96 -6.00
C ASP A 88 10.31 -6.20 -4.48
N GLU A 89 10.15 -5.14 -3.71
CA GLU A 89 10.07 -5.24 -2.25
C GLU A 89 8.77 -5.87 -1.75
N ILE A 90 7.65 -5.64 -2.46
CA ILE A 90 6.38 -6.33 -2.15
C ILE A 90 6.54 -7.84 -2.32
N VAL A 91 7.17 -8.27 -3.42
CA VAL A 91 7.44 -9.69 -3.66
C VAL A 91 8.35 -10.26 -2.57
N GLU A 92 9.40 -9.52 -2.19
CA GLU A 92 10.32 -9.95 -1.13
C GLU A 92 9.61 -10.06 0.23
N TYR A 93 8.75 -9.10 0.58
CA TYR A 93 7.95 -9.16 1.81
C TYR A 93 7.05 -10.40 1.82
N ASN A 94 6.42 -10.71 0.69
CA ASN A 94 5.61 -11.92 0.56
C ASN A 94 6.45 -13.17 0.78
N ASN A 95 7.64 -13.26 0.19
CA ASN A 95 8.53 -14.41 0.34
C ASN A 95 9.01 -14.59 1.78
N GLN A 96 9.17 -13.50 2.51
CA GLN A 96 9.57 -13.51 3.92
C GLN A 96 8.41 -13.71 4.89
N GLY A 97 7.18 -13.82 4.40
CA GLY A 97 5.99 -13.95 5.24
C GLY A 97 5.64 -12.69 6.02
N LYS A 98 6.13 -11.52 5.58
CA LYS A 98 5.78 -10.23 6.16
C LYS A 98 4.38 -9.79 5.70
N LEU A 99 3.77 -8.88 6.45
CA LEU A 99 2.41 -8.44 6.18
C LEU A 99 2.36 -7.47 4.99
N LEU A 100 1.44 -7.75 4.08
CA LEU A 100 1.05 -6.85 2.99
C LEU A 100 -0.41 -6.44 3.19
N ALA A 101 -0.69 -5.15 3.14
CA ALA A 101 -2.03 -4.62 3.31
C ALA A 101 -2.33 -3.60 2.21
N ALA A 102 -3.54 -3.66 1.67
CA ALA A 102 -4.00 -2.75 0.63
C ALA A 102 -5.51 -2.53 0.73
N ILE A 103 -5.97 -1.36 0.32
CA ILE A 103 -7.40 -1.00 0.37
C ILE A 103 -7.87 -0.46 -0.97
N CYS A 104 -9.17 -0.59 -1.24
CA CYS A 104 -9.87 -0.03 -2.38
C CYS A 104 -9.33 -0.56 -3.72
N ALA A 105 -8.73 0.27 -4.55
CA ALA A 105 -8.12 -0.13 -5.82
C ALA A 105 -6.75 -0.81 -5.62
N ALA A 106 -6.06 -0.55 -4.52
CA ALA A 106 -4.68 -0.96 -4.33
C ALA A 106 -4.42 -2.48 -4.27
N PRO A 107 -5.37 -3.35 -3.86
CA PRO A 107 -5.15 -4.80 -3.96
C PRO A 107 -4.82 -5.28 -5.38
N THR A 108 -5.20 -4.53 -6.42
CA THR A 108 -4.82 -4.85 -7.80
C THR A 108 -3.30 -4.84 -8.00
N VAL A 109 -2.55 -4.07 -7.23
CA VAL A 109 -1.09 -4.07 -7.27
C VAL A 109 -0.55 -5.45 -6.89
N PHE A 110 -1.09 -6.05 -5.83
CA PHE A 110 -0.70 -7.41 -5.41
C PHE A 110 -1.16 -8.46 -6.43
N SER A 111 -2.37 -8.30 -6.97
CA SER A 111 -2.90 -9.20 -8.00
C SER A 111 -2.04 -9.20 -9.26
N ASN A 112 -1.61 -8.03 -9.72
CA ASN A 112 -0.76 -7.90 -10.91
C ASN A 112 0.63 -8.52 -10.73
N LEU A 113 1.08 -8.67 -9.48
CA LEU A 113 2.33 -9.37 -9.15
C LEU A 113 2.15 -10.88 -8.97
N GLY A 114 0.92 -11.40 -9.17
CA GLY A 114 0.63 -12.82 -9.03
C GLY A 114 0.53 -13.30 -7.59
N LEU A 115 0.50 -12.40 -6.61
CA LEU A 115 0.57 -12.77 -5.19
C LEU A 115 -0.75 -13.26 -4.60
N LEU A 116 -1.88 -12.99 -5.26
CA LEU A 116 -3.21 -13.32 -4.75
C LEU A 116 -3.81 -14.60 -5.35
N LYS A 117 -3.12 -15.24 -6.26
CA LYS A 117 -3.63 -16.35 -7.08
C LYS A 117 -4.26 -17.48 -6.27
N ASP A 118 -3.63 -17.86 -5.17
CA ASP A 118 -4.09 -18.93 -4.29
C ASP A 118 -4.71 -18.40 -2.99
N LYS A 119 -5.05 -17.10 -2.95
CA LYS A 119 -5.52 -16.44 -1.75
C LYS A 119 -6.93 -15.91 -1.91
N ASN A 120 -7.59 -15.71 -0.78
CA ASN A 120 -8.82 -14.95 -0.70
C ASN A 120 -8.48 -13.47 -0.66
N ALA A 121 -9.21 -12.66 -1.41
CA ALA A 121 -8.92 -11.23 -1.52
C ALA A 121 -10.18 -10.42 -1.78
N THR A 122 -10.08 -9.12 -1.59
CA THR A 122 -11.12 -8.15 -1.91
C THR A 122 -10.50 -6.89 -2.51
N SER A 123 -11.34 -6.07 -3.09
CA SER A 123 -10.98 -4.75 -3.60
C SER A 123 -12.22 -3.86 -3.65
N TYR A 124 -12.07 -2.63 -4.10
CA TYR A 124 -13.22 -1.83 -4.52
C TYR A 124 -13.94 -2.56 -5.66
N PRO A 125 -15.29 -2.66 -5.64
CA PRO A 125 -16.02 -3.53 -6.57
C PRO A 125 -15.78 -3.29 -8.06
N SER A 126 -15.48 -2.07 -8.48
CA SER A 126 -15.21 -1.78 -9.89
C SER A 126 -13.89 -2.36 -10.40
N PHE A 127 -13.05 -2.91 -9.52
CA PHE A 127 -11.77 -3.53 -9.86
C PHE A 127 -11.79 -5.05 -9.83
N GLU A 128 -12.97 -5.65 -9.64
CA GLU A 128 -13.12 -7.10 -9.54
C GLU A 128 -12.49 -7.86 -10.71
N ASP A 129 -12.69 -7.36 -11.95
CA ASP A 129 -12.16 -7.98 -13.17
C ASP A 129 -10.62 -7.99 -13.24
N GLN A 130 -9.96 -7.16 -12.43
CA GLN A 130 -8.51 -7.09 -12.36
C GLN A 130 -7.93 -7.97 -11.26
N MET A 131 -8.80 -8.64 -10.48
CA MET A 131 -8.38 -9.45 -9.33
C MET A 131 -8.28 -10.93 -9.72
N GLU A 132 -7.05 -11.43 -9.79
CA GLU A 132 -6.75 -12.84 -9.96
C GLU A 132 -6.46 -13.46 -8.61
N CYS A 133 -7.50 -14.02 -7.98
CA CYS A 133 -7.44 -14.60 -6.64
C CYS A 133 -8.29 -15.87 -6.56
N ASN A 134 -8.16 -16.61 -5.46
CA ASN A 134 -8.89 -17.85 -5.24
C ASN A 134 -10.39 -17.56 -5.01
N ASN A 135 -10.70 -16.70 -4.04
CA ASN A 135 -12.06 -16.22 -3.81
C ASN A 135 -12.03 -14.69 -3.66
N TYR A 136 -12.95 -14.04 -4.35
CA TYR A 136 -13.13 -12.59 -4.28
C TYR A 136 -14.38 -12.23 -3.49
N GLY A 137 -14.29 -11.17 -2.69
CA GLY A 137 -15.44 -10.56 -2.03
C GLY A 137 -15.31 -10.49 -0.53
N GLY A 138 -16.43 -10.14 0.09
CA GLY A 138 -16.51 -9.91 1.53
C GLY A 138 -16.03 -8.52 1.94
N GLY A 139 -15.94 -8.30 3.23
CA GLY A 139 -15.43 -7.05 3.82
C GLY A 139 -13.91 -7.03 3.89
N VAL A 140 -13.36 -7.01 5.10
CA VAL A 140 -11.92 -7.15 5.30
C VAL A 140 -11.54 -8.63 5.13
N VAL A 141 -10.58 -8.89 4.26
CA VAL A 141 -10.06 -10.24 4.01
C VAL A 141 -8.61 -10.29 4.50
N ARG A 142 -8.29 -11.33 5.25
CA ARG A 142 -6.92 -11.65 5.66
C ARG A 142 -6.62 -13.09 5.24
N ASP A 143 -5.54 -13.26 4.46
CA ASP A 143 -5.10 -14.58 4.01
C ASP A 143 -3.56 -14.66 3.90
#